data_31ab3a27ca3a8fb7d10db763e555b896
#
_entry.id   31ab3a27ca3a8fb7d10db763e555b896
#
_cell.length_a   1.000
_cell.length_b   1.000
_cell.length_c   1.000
_cell.angle_alpha   90.00
_cell.angle_beta   90.00
_cell.angle_gamma   90.00
#
_symmetry.space_group_name_H-M   'P 1'
#
loop_
_entity.id
_entity.type
_entity.pdbx_description
1 polymer ?
#
loop_
_entity_poly.entity_id
_entity_poly.type
_entity_poly.pdbx_seq_one_letter_code
_entity_poly.pdbx_strand_id
1 'polypeptide(L)'
;MIINNKNISLCLAIACLALSYKLLLTSNIPDGMFEDPNTGEAMLLGEIVIDELKQYPFNDWYPVEFDGYEVDEELLAAISNPLQYNFELFLGTWCGDSRREVPRIEKIFINLGIDFDKVKIVTVDRQKISPENEQEGKDIRYVPTLIVKIGDTEVGRIVESPSSEISSLESDLFEISLGIPPVPNYSEN
;
A
#
# COMPACT_ATOMS: atom_id res chain seq x y z
N MET A 1 48.79 13.65 -37.25
CA MET A 1 47.86 12.52 -37.06
C MET A 1 46.49 12.92 -37.61
N ILE A 2 46.16 12.46 -38.81
CA ILE A 2 44.91 12.87 -39.52
C ILE A 2 43.78 11.98 -38.99
N ILE A 3 42.91 12.55 -38.20
CA ILE A 3 41.71 11.85 -37.72
C ILE A 3 40.76 11.69 -38.91
N ASN A 4 40.50 10.45 -39.31
CA ASN A 4 39.72 10.13 -40.47
C ASN A 4 38.23 10.46 -40.22
N ASN A 5 37.62 11.34 -40.99
CA ASN A 5 36.21 11.77 -40.90
C ASN A 5 35.19 10.62 -40.84
N LYS A 6 35.53 9.45 -41.39
CA LYS A 6 34.68 8.25 -41.29
C LYS A 6 34.54 7.70 -39.87
N ASN A 7 35.60 7.79 -39.05
CA ASN A 7 35.59 7.34 -37.68
C ASN A 7 34.79 8.29 -36.74
N ILE A 8 34.81 9.60 -37.04
CA ILE A 8 34.03 10.59 -36.31
C ILE A 8 32.53 10.38 -36.58
N SER A 9 32.15 10.12 -37.85
CA SER A 9 30.76 9.87 -38.23
C SER A 9 30.20 8.60 -37.58
N LEU A 10 31.03 7.54 -37.50
CA LEU A 10 30.62 6.27 -36.85
C LEU A 10 30.45 6.44 -35.34
N CYS A 11 31.34 7.17 -34.68
CA CYS A 11 31.23 7.44 -33.23
C CYS A 11 29.99 8.29 -32.92
N LEU A 12 29.67 9.28 -33.73
CA LEU A 12 28.45 10.09 -33.58
C LEU A 12 27.18 9.25 -33.80
N ALA A 13 27.17 8.34 -34.77
CA ALA A 13 26.03 7.45 -35.01
C ALA A 13 25.81 6.48 -33.86
N ILE A 14 26.87 5.91 -33.27
CA ILE A 14 26.79 5.02 -32.09
C ILE A 14 26.34 5.80 -30.86
N ALA A 15 26.82 7.01 -30.66
CA ALA A 15 26.40 7.87 -29.55
C ALA A 15 24.90 8.27 -29.67
N CYS A 16 24.44 8.58 -30.89
CA CYS A 16 23.03 8.88 -31.15
C CYS A 16 22.14 7.64 -30.94
N LEU A 17 22.59 6.45 -31.36
CA LEU A 17 21.87 5.19 -31.10
C LEU A 17 21.80 4.87 -29.62
N ALA A 18 22.89 5.09 -28.87
CA ALA A 18 22.91 4.88 -27.41
C ALA A 18 22.03 5.88 -26.67
N LEU A 19 21.97 7.15 -27.12
CA LEU A 19 21.04 8.15 -26.60
C LEU A 19 19.59 7.81 -26.93
N SER A 20 19.31 7.37 -28.16
CA SER A 20 17.96 6.94 -28.56
C SER A 20 17.51 5.69 -27.80
N TYR A 21 18.43 4.75 -27.54
CA TYR A 21 18.14 3.55 -26.75
C TYR A 21 17.91 3.91 -25.27
N LYS A 22 18.65 4.88 -24.72
CA LYS A 22 18.41 5.40 -23.37
C LYS A 22 17.09 6.15 -23.24
N LEU A 23 16.65 6.83 -24.31
CA LEU A 23 15.37 7.54 -24.38
C LEU A 23 14.17 6.56 -24.51
N LEU A 24 14.40 5.35 -25.07
CA LEU A 24 13.41 4.26 -25.12
C LEU A 24 13.29 3.48 -23.80
N LEU A 25 14.22 3.70 -22.87
CA LEU A 25 14.19 3.16 -21.50
C LEU A 25 13.67 4.19 -20.49
N THR A 26 12.95 5.22 -20.91
CA THR A 26 12.19 6.03 -19.95
C THR A 26 11.17 5.10 -19.32
N SER A 27 11.30 4.91 -18.04
CA SER A 27 10.35 4.18 -17.21
C SER A 27 8.94 4.70 -17.54
N ASN A 28 8.02 3.79 -17.88
CA ASN A 28 6.60 4.11 -18.09
C ASN A 28 5.91 4.41 -16.75
N ILE A 29 6.57 5.16 -15.88
CA ILE A 29 6.00 5.56 -14.61
C ILE A 29 5.03 6.72 -14.88
N PRO A 30 3.76 6.58 -14.51
CA PRO A 30 2.78 7.65 -14.64
C PRO A 30 3.18 8.91 -13.86
N ASP A 31 2.75 10.08 -14.34
CA ASP A 31 2.98 11.35 -13.66
C ASP A 31 2.44 11.30 -12.22
N GLY A 32 3.24 11.80 -11.27
CA GLY A 32 2.88 11.80 -9.84
C GLY A 32 3.20 10.50 -9.10
N MET A 33 3.71 9.48 -9.81
CA MET A 33 4.16 8.22 -9.18
C MET A 33 5.69 8.14 -9.12
N PHE A 34 6.17 7.19 -8.32
CA PHE A 34 7.58 6.93 -8.10
C PHE A 34 7.95 5.57 -8.69
N GLU A 35 9.23 5.37 -8.98
CA GLU A 35 9.76 4.09 -9.41
C GLU A 35 10.20 3.27 -8.20
N ASP A 36 9.71 2.03 -8.10
CA ASP A 36 10.23 1.09 -7.11
C ASP A 36 11.67 0.70 -7.48
N PRO A 37 12.66 1.00 -6.62
CA PRO A 37 14.06 0.78 -6.94
C PRO A 37 14.44 -0.70 -7.13
N ASN A 38 13.60 -1.63 -6.66
CA ASN A 38 13.88 -3.06 -6.77
C ASN A 38 13.28 -3.69 -8.03
N THR A 39 12.11 -3.20 -8.48
CA THR A 39 11.37 -3.81 -9.59
C THR A 39 11.28 -2.92 -10.82
N GLY A 40 11.46 -1.60 -10.67
CA GLY A 40 11.21 -0.62 -11.72
C GLY A 40 9.73 -0.35 -11.98
N GLU A 41 8.84 -0.93 -11.17
CA GLU A 41 7.38 -0.70 -11.27
C GLU A 41 6.98 0.63 -10.62
N ALA A 42 5.81 1.14 -11.01
CA ALA A 42 5.25 2.34 -10.39
C ALA A 42 4.81 2.07 -8.95
N MET A 43 5.09 3.03 -8.05
CA MET A 43 4.57 3.03 -6.69
C MET A 43 4.04 4.41 -6.31
N LEU A 44 3.07 4.45 -5.40
CA LEU A 44 2.60 5.66 -4.74
C LEU A 44 3.39 5.92 -3.47
N LEU A 45 3.57 7.20 -3.12
CA LEU A 45 4.19 7.63 -1.85
C LEU A 45 3.43 8.83 -1.29
N GLY A 46 3.20 8.82 0.02
CA GLY A 46 2.51 9.88 0.74
C GLY A 46 1.03 9.58 0.98
N GLU A 47 0.29 10.58 1.42
CA GLU A 47 -1.15 10.46 1.67
C GLU A 47 -1.91 10.35 0.35
N ILE A 48 -2.82 9.40 0.25
CA ILE A 48 -3.62 9.11 -0.94
C ILE A 48 -5.10 8.95 -0.60
N VAL A 49 -5.95 8.98 -1.62
CA VAL A 49 -7.33 8.48 -1.53
C VAL A 49 -7.42 7.07 -2.12
N ILE A 50 -8.32 6.25 -1.60
CA ILE A 50 -8.42 4.83 -1.98
C ILE A 50 -8.65 4.62 -3.48
N ASP A 51 -9.34 5.54 -4.14
CA ASP A 51 -9.62 5.46 -5.56
C ASP A 51 -8.37 5.52 -6.45
N GLU A 52 -7.24 6.01 -5.95
CA GLU A 52 -5.97 5.96 -6.68
C GLU A 52 -5.48 4.51 -6.85
N LEU A 53 -5.78 3.62 -5.91
CA LEU A 53 -5.46 2.19 -6.01
C LEU A 53 -6.38 1.43 -6.99
N LYS A 54 -7.51 2.01 -7.38
CA LYS A 54 -8.47 1.43 -8.34
C LYS A 54 -8.16 1.81 -9.79
N GLN A 55 -7.09 2.58 -10.01
CA GLN A 55 -6.66 3.04 -11.33
C GLN A 55 -5.35 2.37 -11.76
N TYR A 56 -5.03 2.49 -13.05
CA TYR A 56 -3.76 2.03 -13.58
C TYR A 56 -2.58 2.69 -12.85
N PRO A 57 -1.54 1.93 -12.44
CA PRO A 57 -1.31 0.51 -12.76
C PRO A 57 -1.84 -0.48 -11.68
N PHE A 58 -2.60 -0.04 -10.69
CA PHE A 58 -2.98 -0.86 -9.52
C PHE A 58 -4.31 -1.61 -9.72
N ASN A 59 -5.09 -1.25 -10.73
CA ASN A 59 -6.38 -1.85 -11.07
C ASN A 59 -6.32 -3.32 -11.52
N ASP A 60 -5.14 -3.88 -11.72
CA ASP A 60 -4.98 -5.29 -12.07
C ASP A 60 -5.22 -6.22 -10.87
N TRP A 61 -4.87 -5.79 -9.67
CA TRP A 61 -4.97 -6.59 -8.47
C TRP A 61 -6.12 -6.16 -7.53
N TYR A 62 -6.44 -4.86 -7.51
CA TYR A 62 -7.40 -4.31 -6.54
C TYR A 62 -8.80 -4.96 -6.63
N PRO A 63 -9.46 -5.00 -7.80
CA PRO A 63 -10.79 -5.60 -7.91
C PRO A 63 -10.78 -7.11 -7.68
N VAL A 64 -9.69 -7.80 -8.00
CA VAL A 64 -9.59 -9.25 -7.80
C VAL A 64 -9.71 -9.60 -6.32
N GLU A 65 -8.98 -8.89 -5.46
CA GLU A 65 -9.02 -9.12 -4.02
C GLU A 65 -10.30 -8.58 -3.39
N PHE A 66 -10.79 -7.43 -3.84
CA PHE A 66 -12.03 -6.85 -3.34
C PHE A 66 -13.25 -7.73 -3.65
N ASP A 67 -13.39 -8.18 -4.90
CA ASP A 67 -14.54 -8.98 -5.32
C ASP A 67 -14.48 -10.42 -4.77
N GLY A 68 -13.27 -10.99 -4.73
CA GLY A 68 -13.02 -12.37 -4.29
C GLY A 68 -13.10 -12.58 -2.78
N TYR A 69 -13.05 -11.51 -1.96
CA TYR A 69 -13.11 -11.64 -0.51
C TYR A 69 -14.54 -11.82 -0.02
N GLU A 70 -14.79 -12.87 0.78
CA GLU A 70 -16.07 -13.09 1.45
C GLU A 70 -16.01 -12.57 2.88
N VAL A 71 -16.84 -11.58 3.19
CA VAL A 71 -16.88 -10.90 4.50
C VAL A 71 -17.68 -11.74 5.49
N ASP A 72 -17.16 -11.90 6.71
CA ASP A 72 -17.90 -12.48 7.83
C ASP A 72 -18.87 -11.45 8.44
N GLU A 73 -20.08 -11.35 7.84
CA GLU A 73 -21.10 -10.41 8.28
C GLU A 73 -21.58 -10.66 9.71
N GLU A 74 -21.51 -11.90 10.20
CA GLU A 74 -21.94 -12.24 11.56
C GLU A 74 -20.95 -11.64 12.59
N LEU A 75 -19.66 -11.78 12.36
CA LEU A 75 -18.63 -11.14 13.19
C LEU A 75 -18.71 -9.64 13.14
N LEU A 76 -18.90 -9.06 11.96
CA LEU A 76 -19.02 -7.60 11.83
C LEU A 76 -20.24 -7.06 12.55
N ALA A 77 -21.38 -7.77 12.52
CA ALA A 77 -22.58 -7.37 13.24
C ALA A 77 -22.40 -7.38 14.77
N ALA A 78 -21.42 -8.12 15.28
CA ALA A 78 -21.07 -8.14 16.70
C ALA A 78 -20.23 -6.94 17.14
N ILE A 79 -19.62 -6.19 16.22
CA ILE A 79 -18.84 -4.99 16.53
C ILE A 79 -19.79 -3.84 16.90
N SER A 80 -19.76 -3.46 18.16
CA SER A 80 -20.61 -2.36 18.66
C SER A 80 -20.03 -1.01 18.27
N ASN A 81 -20.88 -0.10 17.74
CA ASN A 81 -20.54 1.28 17.42
C ASN A 81 -19.23 1.46 16.61
N PRO A 82 -19.11 0.85 15.42
CA PRO A 82 -17.89 0.91 14.62
C PRO A 82 -17.49 2.34 14.22
N LEU A 83 -18.45 3.27 14.16
CA LEU A 83 -18.21 4.66 13.78
C LEU A 83 -17.52 5.50 14.86
N GLN A 84 -17.29 4.94 16.06
CA GLN A 84 -16.50 5.63 17.10
C GLN A 84 -15.00 5.59 16.82
N TYR A 85 -14.53 4.70 15.93
CA TYR A 85 -13.12 4.52 15.64
C TYR A 85 -12.65 5.44 14.52
N ASN A 86 -11.40 5.87 14.64
CA ASN A 86 -10.64 6.50 13.58
C ASN A 86 -9.57 5.51 13.11
N PHE A 87 -9.25 5.56 11.83
CA PHE A 87 -8.35 4.60 11.21
C PHE A 87 -7.23 5.31 10.47
N GLU A 88 -6.02 4.76 10.62
CA GLU A 88 -4.87 5.13 9.79
C GLU A 88 -4.33 3.85 9.15
N LEU A 89 -4.21 3.86 7.82
CA LEU A 89 -3.74 2.72 7.05
C LEU A 89 -2.42 3.07 6.36
N PHE A 90 -1.36 2.39 6.76
CA PHE A 90 -0.06 2.47 6.10
C PHE A 90 0.10 1.28 5.16
N LEU A 91 0.48 1.51 3.92
CA LEU A 91 0.64 0.45 2.92
C LEU A 91 1.78 0.74 1.95
N GLY A 92 2.26 -0.32 1.29
CA GLY A 92 3.18 -0.20 0.16
C GLY A 92 2.56 -0.80 -1.10
N THR A 93 2.39 -0.02 -2.17
CA THR A 93 1.84 -0.55 -3.43
C THR A 93 2.74 -1.61 -4.08
N TRP A 94 3.98 -1.69 -3.65
CA TRP A 94 4.98 -2.72 -3.97
C TRP A 94 4.85 -4.00 -3.14
N CYS A 95 4.08 -3.98 -2.04
CA CYS A 95 3.98 -5.08 -1.08
C CYS A 95 2.81 -6.02 -1.43
N GLY A 96 3.09 -7.32 -1.52
CA GLY A 96 2.08 -8.34 -1.82
C GLY A 96 0.96 -8.41 -0.77
N ASP A 97 1.31 -8.31 0.51
CA ASP A 97 0.32 -8.31 1.60
C ASP A 97 -0.57 -7.05 1.55
N SER A 98 0.02 -5.88 1.26
CA SER A 98 -0.78 -4.67 1.06
C SER A 98 -1.76 -4.82 -0.11
N ARG A 99 -1.32 -5.37 -1.24
CA ARG A 99 -2.16 -5.62 -2.40
C ARG A 99 -3.31 -6.57 -2.09
N ARG A 100 -3.09 -7.55 -1.23
CA ARG A 100 -4.11 -8.53 -0.79
C ARG A 100 -5.06 -7.94 0.24
N GLU A 101 -4.54 -7.34 1.32
CA GLU A 101 -5.37 -7.01 2.49
C GLU A 101 -6.09 -5.66 2.37
N VAL A 102 -5.51 -4.67 1.67
CA VAL A 102 -6.12 -3.33 1.60
C VAL A 102 -7.51 -3.34 0.93
N PRO A 103 -7.72 -4.01 -0.21
CA PRO A 103 -9.06 -4.12 -0.80
C PRO A 103 -10.06 -4.86 0.11
N ARG A 104 -9.59 -5.85 0.87
CA ARG A 104 -10.40 -6.60 1.83
C ARG A 104 -10.85 -5.71 3.00
N ILE A 105 -9.92 -4.90 3.52
CA ILE A 105 -10.21 -3.90 4.57
C ILE A 105 -11.25 -2.90 4.07
N GLU A 106 -11.14 -2.41 2.83
CA GLU A 106 -12.18 -1.52 2.27
C GLU A 106 -13.54 -2.21 2.26
N LYS A 107 -13.60 -3.46 1.80
CA LYS A 107 -14.86 -4.22 1.75
C LYS A 107 -15.48 -4.43 3.13
N ILE A 108 -14.67 -4.74 4.14
CA ILE A 108 -15.09 -4.83 5.54
C ILE A 108 -15.65 -3.49 6.02
N PHE A 109 -14.96 -2.38 5.75
CA PHE A 109 -15.37 -1.05 6.20
C PHE A 109 -16.68 -0.61 5.56
N ILE A 110 -16.90 -0.92 4.28
CA ILE A 110 -18.20 -0.70 3.61
C ILE A 110 -19.31 -1.45 4.35
N ASN A 111 -19.08 -2.71 4.74
CA ASN A 111 -20.06 -3.51 5.48
C ASN A 111 -20.31 -2.98 6.90
N LEU A 112 -19.31 -2.36 7.53
CA LEU A 112 -19.46 -1.67 8.83
C LEU A 112 -20.08 -0.28 8.71
N GLY A 113 -20.36 0.22 7.49
CA GLY A 113 -20.87 1.58 7.25
C GLY A 113 -19.81 2.66 7.50
N ILE A 114 -18.52 2.29 7.50
CA ILE A 114 -17.40 3.22 7.62
C ILE A 114 -17.11 3.80 6.24
N ASP A 115 -17.14 5.12 6.15
CA ASP A 115 -16.76 5.85 4.96
C ASP A 115 -15.23 5.81 4.80
N PHE A 116 -14.74 5.07 3.80
CA PHE A 116 -13.32 4.85 3.60
C PHE A 116 -12.58 6.14 3.21
N ASP A 117 -13.27 7.13 2.66
CA ASP A 117 -12.71 8.47 2.38
C ASP A 117 -12.30 9.22 3.66
N LYS A 118 -12.74 8.76 4.83
CA LYS A 118 -12.34 9.29 6.15
C LYS A 118 -11.19 8.53 6.80
N VAL A 119 -10.76 7.45 6.19
CA VAL A 119 -9.57 6.71 6.63
C VAL A 119 -8.34 7.46 6.14
N LYS A 120 -7.42 7.77 7.03
CA LYS A 120 -6.12 8.32 6.63
C LYS A 120 -5.29 7.20 5.99
N ILE A 121 -5.02 7.31 4.69
CA ILE A 121 -4.26 6.32 3.95
C ILE A 121 -2.91 6.92 3.56
N VAL A 122 -1.82 6.24 3.95
CA VAL A 122 -0.45 6.67 3.68
C VAL A 122 0.32 5.55 2.98
N THR A 123 0.86 5.85 1.81
CA THR A 123 1.74 4.94 1.09
C THR A 123 3.20 5.23 1.43
N VAL A 124 3.97 4.16 1.62
CA VAL A 124 5.37 4.23 2.02
C VAL A 124 6.28 3.46 1.06
N ASP A 125 7.55 3.83 1.04
CA ASP A 125 8.59 3.12 0.31
C ASP A 125 8.98 1.79 1.00
N ARG A 126 9.99 1.09 0.45
CA ARG A 126 10.46 -0.19 1.01
C ARG A 126 11.14 -0.05 2.38
N GLN A 127 11.58 1.15 2.76
CA GLN A 127 12.08 1.48 4.08
C GLN A 127 10.96 1.88 5.06
N LYS A 128 9.70 1.89 4.61
CA LYS A 128 8.50 2.33 5.33
C LYS A 128 8.52 3.84 5.62
N ILE A 129 9.09 4.61 4.70
CA ILE A 129 9.17 6.07 4.78
C ILE A 129 8.20 6.68 3.77
N SER A 130 7.42 7.65 4.19
CA SER A 130 6.60 8.50 3.36
C SER A 130 7.26 9.89 3.18
N PRO A 131 6.96 10.63 2.11
CA PRO A 131 7.63 11.90 1.82
C PRO A 131 7.52 12.95 2.94
N GLU A 132 6.38 13.00 3.62
CA GLU A 132 6.12 13.96 4.70
C GLU A 132 6.34 13.36 6.10
N ASN A 133 6.94 12.16 6.18
CA ASN A 133 7.23 11.43 7.41
C ASN A 133 6.00 11.13 8.28
N GLU A 134 4.84 10.84 7.67
CA GLU A 134 3.59 10.54 8.37
C GLU A 134 3.67 9.28 9.25
N GLN A 135 4.62 8.39 8.97
CA GLN A 135 4.92 7.19 9.77
C GLN A 135 5.67 7.49 11.07
N GLU A 136 6.23 8.71 11.24
CA GLU A 136 7.05 9.04 12.41
C GLU A 136 6.26 8.88 13.71
N GLY A 137 6.87 8.20 14.68
CA GLY A 137 6.26 7.92 15.99
C GLY A 137 5.19 6.83 15.99
N LYS A 138 4.90 6.16 14.85
CA LYS A 138 3.84 5.14 14.74
C LYS A 138 4.36 3.69 14.72
N ASP A 139 5.67 3.49 14.73
CA ASP A 139 6.33 2.16 14.70
C ASP A 139 5.83 1.28 13.53
N ILE A 140 5.87 1.84 12.30
CA ILE A 140 5.49 1.12 11.09
C ILE A 140 6.66 0.25 10.63
N ARG A 141 6.66 -1.03 11.04
CA ARG A 141 7.72 -2.00 10.70
C ARG A 141 7.40 -2.76 9.42
N TYR A 142 6.14 -3.10 9.23
CA TYR A 142 5.63 -3.88 8.11
C TYR A 142 4.40 -3.21 7.51
N VAL A 143 4.01 -3.61 6.31
CA VAL A 143 2.83 -3.09 5.61
C VAL A 143 2.06 -4.22 4.93
N PRO A 144 0.70 -4.14 4.95
CA PRO A 144 -0.08 -3.05 5.50
C PRO A 144 -0.06 -3.02 7.03
N THR A 145 -0.21 -1.83 7.62
CA THR A 145 -0.52 -1.65 9.03
C THR A 145 -1.78 -0.80 9.15
N LEU A 146 -2.85 -1.40 9.67
CA LEU A 146 -4.08 -0.71 10.02
C LEU A 146 -4.06 -0.35 11.51
N ILE A 147 -4.00 0.93 11.83
CA ILE A 147 -4.06 1.44 13.20
C ILE A 147 -5.50 1.83 13.51
N VAL A 148 -6.03 1.30 14.61
CA VAL A 148 -7.39 1.59 15.11
C VAL A 148 -7.29 2.49 16.32
N LYS A 149 -8.03 3.62 16.31
CA LYS A 149 -7.95 4.67 17.33
C LYS A 149 -9.32 5.05 17.87
N ILE A 150 -9.36 5.50 19.12
CA ILE A 150 -10.48 6.26 19.70
C ILE A 150 -9.96 7.66 20.03
N GLY A 151 -10.46 8.67 19.33
CA GLY A 151 -9.82 9.98 19.33
C GLY A 151 -8.38 9.87 18.83
N ASP A 152 -7.40 10.31 19.65
CA ASP A 152 -5.98 10.22 19.31
C ASP A 152 -5.27 8.98 19.89
N THR A 153 -6.00 8.16 20.66
CA THR A 153 -5.42 7.01 21.35
C THR A 153 -5.55 5.75 20.49
N GLU A 154 -4.44 5.10 20.18
CA GLU A 154 -4.44 3.78 19.56
C GLU A 154 -5.01 2.74 20.53
N VAL A 155 -5.97 1.96 20.06
CA VAL A 155 -6.61 0.88 20.83
C VAL A 155 -6.27 -0.50 20.27
N GLY A 156 -5.64 -0.58 19.11
CA GLY A 156 -5.14 -1.79 18.49
C GLY A 156 -4.63 -1.54 17.09
N ARG A 157 -3.99 -2.56 16.51
CA ARG A 157 -3.55 -2.55 15.11
C ARG A 157 -3.55 -3.94 14.51
N ILE A 158 -3.70 -4.00 13.19
CA ILE A 158 -3.51 -5.22 12.38
C ILE A 158 -2.30 -4.97 11.48
N VAL A 159 -1.37 -5.92 11.45
CA VAL A 159 -0.10 -5.80 10.73
C VAL A 159 0.05 -6.94 9.74
N GLU A 160 0.35 -6.63 8.48
CA GLU A 160 0.56 -7.51 7.33
C GLU A 160 -0.66 -8.37 6.95
N SER A 161 -1.20 -9.12 7.89
CA SER A 161 -2.30 -10.08 7.72
C SER A 161 -3.01 -10.27 9.06
N PRO A 162 -4.09 -11.07 9.14
CA PRO A 162 -4.68 -11.46 10.42
C PRO A 162 -3.66 -11.98 11.41
N SER A 163 -3.90 -11.77 12.69
CA SER A 163 -2.96 -12.01 13.80
C SER A 163 -2.49 -13.46 13.94
N SER A 164 -3.21 -14.42 13.35
CA SER A 164 -2.85 -15.82 13.33
C SER A 164 -3.45 -16.53 12.10
N GLU A 165 -3.00 -17.77 11.84
CA GLU A 165 -3.51 -18.61 10.75
C GLU A 165 -5.00 -18.96 10.85
N ILE A 166 -5.58 -18.86 12.06
CA ILE A 166 -7.00 -19.15 12.32
C ILE A 166 -7.84 -17.87 12.52
N SER A 167 -7.20 -16.70 12.49
CA SER A 167 -7.87 -15.40 12.60
C SER A 167 -8.30 -14.88 11.23
N SER A 168 -9.24 -13.94 11.24
CA SER A 168 -9.59 -13.12 10.08
C SER A 168 -9.43 -11.64 10.42
N LEU A 169 -9.48 -10.77 9.41
CA LEU A 169 -9.47 -9.31 9.64
C LEU A 169 -10.65 -8.90 10.53
N GLU A 170 -11.81 -9.53 10.32
CA GLU A 170 -13.02 -9.28 11.10
C GLU A 170 -12.85 -9.71 12.56
N SER A 171 -12.23 -10.89 12.81
CA SER A 171 -11.99 -11.35 14.19
C SER A 171 -11.03 -10.43 14.93
N ASP A 172 -9.96 -9.96 14.27
CA ASP A 172 -9.01 -9.03 14.86
C ASP A 172 -9.68 -7.67 15.17
N LEU A 173 -10.51 -7.15 14.25
CA LEU A 173 -11.30 -5.95 14.49
C LEU A 173 -12.30 -6.14 15.64
N PHE A 174 -12.94 -7.31 15.72
CA PHE A 174 -13.85 -7.62 16.80
C PHE A 174 -13.14 -7.65 18.17
N GLU A 175 -11.98 -8.32 18.27
CA GLU A 175 -11.16 -8.35 19.47
C GLU A 175 -10.73 -6.94 19.91
N ILE A 176 -10.28 -6.10 18.95
CA ILE A 176 -9.97 -4.69 19.22
C ILE A 176 -11.21 -3.97 19.80
N SER A 177 -12.41 -4.23 19.25
CA SER A 177 -13.65 -3.62 19.71
C SER A 177 -14.05 -4.01 21.14
N LEU A 178 -13.59 -5.17 21.60
CA LEU A 178 -13.77 -5.66 22.96
C LEU A 178 -12.72 -5.10 23.95
N GLY A 179 -11.72 -4.36 23.47
CA GLY A 179 -10.59 -3.87 24.26
C GLY A 179 -9.53 -4.94 24.59
N ILE A 180 -9.50 -6.01 23.84
CA ILE A 180 -8.50 -7.10 23.91
C ILE A 180 -7.80 -7.24 22.55
N PRO A 181 -7.03 -6.23 22.12
CA PRO A 181 -6.43 -6.25 20.79
C PRO A 181 -5.52 -7.45 20.65
N PRO A 182 -5.55 -8.11 19.48
CA PRO A 182 -4.66 -9.23 19.19
C PRO A 182 -3.19 -8.76 19.19
N VAL A 183 -2.28 -9.70 19.40
CA VAL A 183 -0.86 -9.45 19.19
C VAL A 183 -0.64 -9.30 17.68
N PRO A 184 -0.10 -8.15 17.22
CA PRO A 184 0.12 -7.96 15.80
C PRO A 184 1.03 -9.02 15.20
N ASN A 185 0.71 -9.45 13.98
CA ASN A 185 1.56 -10.36 13.24
C ASN A 185 2.81 -9.60 12.76
N TYR A 186 3.94 -9.95 13.35
CA TYR A 186 5.24 -9.52 12.83
C TYR A 186 5.92 -10.78 12.30
N SER A 187 5.90 -10.98 10.97
CA SER A 187 6.61 -12.11 10.37
C SER A 187 8.06 -12.12 10.88
N GLU A 188 8.45 -13.22 11.50
CA GLU A 188 9.85 -13.43 11.91
C GLU A 188 10.67 -13.65 10.63
N ASN A 189 11.55 -12.69 10.30
CA ASN A 189 12.55 -12.82 9.24
C ASN A 189 13.83 -13.45 9.77
#